data_1f09633b25009ac01fda0007e52f92ae
#
_entry.id   1f09633b25009ac01fda0007e52f92ae
#
_cell.length_a   1.000
_cell.length_b   1.000
_cell.length_c   1.000
_cell.angle_alpha   90.00
_cell.angle_beta   90.00
_cell.angle_gamma   90.00
#
_symmetry.space_group_name_H-M   'P 1'
#
loop_
_entity.id
_entity.type
_entity.pdbx_description
1 polymer ?
#
loop_
_entity_poly.entity_id
_entity_poly.type
_entity_poly.pdbx_seq_one_letter_code
_entity_poly.pdbx_strand_id
1 'polypeptide(L)'
;MVTGTLTFDLLLGDVHSLKEKRSYVRPIVAELRRRYAVAAAETGALDLHRRAEIGVAVIAADGAHCREVLDGCERLVAGRPEVELLATRRRLYDEDD
;
A
#
# COMPACT_ATOMS: atom_id res chain seq x y z
N MET A 1 -8.36 -20.16 -4.85
CA MET A 1 -7.81 -19.07 -4.04
C MET A 1 -7.11 -18.07 -4.96
N VAL A 2 -7.39 -16.80 -4.77
CA VAL A 2 -6.74 -15.74 -5.51
C VAL A 2 -5.88 -14.92 -4.55
N THR A 3 -4.67 -14.59 -4.97
CA THR A 3 -3.77 -13.69 -4.23
C THR A 3 -3.63 -12.39 -5.01
N GLY A 4 -3.80 -11.27 -4.35
CA GLY A 4 -3.61 -9.96 -4.97
C GLY A 4 -2.50 -9.20 -4.29
N THR A 5 -1.70 -8.49 -5.08
CA THR A 5 -0.69 -7.56 -4.57
C THR A 5 -0.90 -6.18 -5.15
N LEU A 6 -0.58 -5.18 -4.36
CA LEU A 6 -0.66 -3.78 -4.79
C LEU A 6 0.52 -3.04 -4.17
N THR A 7 1.27 -2.35 -5.01
CA THR A 7 2.41 -1.55 -4.58
C THR A 7 2.11 -0.08 -4.87
N PHE A 8 2.34 0.77 -3.87
CA PHE A 8 2.15 2.21 -3.97
C PHE A 8 3.49 2.92 -3.95
N ASP A 9 3.76 3.75 -4.95
CA ASP A 9 4.88 4.69 -4.93
C ASP A 9 4.36 6.04 -4.43
N LEU A 10 4.95 6.54 -3.35
CA LEU A 10 4.49 7.75 -2.68
C LEU A 10 5.58 8.81 -2.67
N LEU A 11 5.16 10.08 -2.86
CA LEU A 11 6.00 11.24 -2.63
C LEU A 11 5.55 11.90 -1.34
N LEU A 12 6.50 12.12 -0.43
CA LEU A 12 6.25 12.88 0.78
C LEU A 12 6.67 14.33 0.57
N GLY A 13 6.13 15.22 1.41
CA GLY A 13 6.47 16.63 1.37
C GLY A 13 7.86 16.92 1.91
N ASP A 14 7.98 17.94 2.74
CA ASP A 14 9.26 18.40 3.26
C ASP A 14 9.69 17.56 4.47
N VAL A 15 10.25 16.40 4.19
CA VAL A 15 10.68 15.41 5.19
C VAL A 15 12.21 15.36 5.19
N HIS A 16 12.82 15.53 6.35
CA HIS A 16 14.27 15.68 6.50
C HIS A 16 14.96 14.50 7.18
N SER A 17 14.22 13.50 7.66
CA SER A 17 14.82 12.35 8.34
C SER A 17 13.98 11.09 8.13
N LEU A 18 14.58 9.93 8.32
CA LEU A 18 13.85 8.67 8.29
C LEU A 18 12.85 8.56 9.44
N LYS A 19 13.17 9.13 10.59
CA LYS A 19 12.24 9.17 11.72
C LYS A 19 10.97 9.95 11.38
N GLU A 20 11.13 11.11 10.76
CA GLU A 20 10.00 11.92 10.31
C GLU A 20 9.19 11.21 9.23
N LYS A 21 9.87 10.57 8.27
CA LYS A 21 9.22 9.76 7.24
C LYS A 21 8.33 8.68 7.86
N ARG A 22 8.82 7.96 8.86
CA ARG A 22 8.07 6.90 9.53
C ARG A 22 6.81 7.43 10.20
N SER A 23 6.83 8.66 10.68
CA SER A 23 5.64 9.26 11.31
C SER A 23 4.48 9.42 10.32
N TYR A 24 4.76 9.49 9.02
CA TYR A 24 3.74 9.53 7.96
C TYR A 24 3.38 8.15 7.42
N VAL A 25 4.37 7.29 7.25
CA VAL A 25 4.20 5.98 6.59
C VAL A 25 3.54 4.96 7.52
N ARG A 26 3.97 4.88 8.77
CA ARG A 26 3.44 3.88 9.73
C ARG A 26 1.94 3.96 9.96
N PRO A 27 1.33 5.15 10.11
CA PRO A 27 -0.12 5.23 10.25
C PRO A 27 -0.88 4.71 9.03
N ILE A 28 -0.35 4.93 7.84
CA ILE A 28 -0.97 4.45 6.60
C ILE A 28 -0.95 2.92 6.58
N VAL A 29 0.21 2.32 6.87
CA VAL A 29 0.36 0.86 6.92
C VAL A 29 -0.58 0.26 7.97
N ALA A 30 -0.62 0.86 9.16
CA ALA A 30 -1.47 0.38 10.25
C ALA A 30 -2.96 0.44 9.87
N GLU A 31 -3.39 1.51 9.22
CA GLU A 31 -4.79 1.65 8.81
C GLU A 31 -5.17 0.68 7.70
N LEU A 32 -4.27 0.44 6.74
CA LEU A 32 -4.50 -0.59 5.73
C LEU A 32 -4.76 -1.96 6.36
N ARG A 33 -3.90 -2.34 7.30
CA ARG A 33 -4.06 -3.61 8.03
C ARG A 33 -5.36 -3.68 8.80
N ARG A 34 -5.72 -2.60 9.47
CA ARG A 34 -6.91 -2.54 10.33
C ARG A 34 -8.21 -2.58 9.52
N ARG A 35 -8.28 -1.79 8.44
CA ARG A 35 -9.53 -1.64 7.67
C ARG A 35 -9.78 -2.76 6.68
N TYR A 36 -8.73 -3.33 6.10
CA TYR A 36 -8.89 -4.26 4.98
C TYR A 36 -8.37 -5.66 5.27
N ALA A 37 -7.88 -5.91 6.48
CA ALA A 37 -7.36 -7.22 6.87
C ALA A 37 -6.33 -7.76 5.86
N VAL A 38 -5.45 -6.90 5.40
CA VAL A 38 -4.38 -7.24 4.45
C VAL A 38 -3.05 -7.30 5.15
N ALA A 39 -2.07 -7.97 4.54
CA ALA A 39 -0.67 -7.80 4.90
C ALA A 39 -0.20 -6.50 4.24
N ALA A 40 0.46 -5.63 5.00
CA ALA A 40 0.97 -4.37 4.48
C ALA A 40 2.28 -4.01 5.17
N ALA A 41 3.20 -3.45 4.41
CA ALA A 41 4.52 -3.05 4.91
C ALA A 41 5.13 -2.01 3.98
N GLU A 42 6.11 -1.28 4.49
CA GLU A 42 7.00 -0.50 3.63
C GLU A 42 7.97 -1.48 2.97
N THR A 43 7.97 -1.52 1.63
CA THR A 43 8.65 -2.58 0.86
C THR A 43 9.81 -2.07 0.01
N GLY A 44 10.03 -0.76 -0.08
CA GLY A 44 11.11 -0.20 -0.87
C GLY A 44 11.35 1.25 -0.51
N ALA A 45 12.36 1.86 -1.15
CA ALA A 45 12.77 3.24 -0.92
C ALA A 45 13.08 3.54 0.55
N LEU A 46 13.56 2.52 1.29
CA LEU A 46 13.69 2.59 2.76
C LEU A 46 14.65 3.69 3.23
N ASP A 47 15.66 3.99 2.43
CA ASP A 47 16.68 4.98 2.77
C ASP A 47 16.39 6.39 2.23
N LEU A 48 15.28 6.56 1.50
CA LEU A 48 14.91 7.84 0.92
C LEU A 48 13.96 8.58 1.85
N HIS A 49 14.19 9.89 2.04
CA HIS A 49 13.37 10.68 2.97
C HIS A 49 12.02 11.08 2.37
N ARG A 50 11.99 11.39 1.09
CA ARG A 50 10.79 11.93 0.44
C ARG A 50 10.08 10.95 -0.48
N ARG A 51 10.53 9.71 -0.53
CA ARG A 51 9.90 8.65 -1.31
C ARG A 51 9.60 7.46 -0.41
N ALA A 52 8.47 6.83 -0.63
CA ALA A 52 8.09 5.61 0.10
C ALA A 52 7.43 4.64 -0.85
N GLU A 53 7.68 3.35 -0.62
CA GLU A 53 6.94 2.29 -1.29
C GLU A 53 6.23 1.46 -0.24
N ILE A 54 4.92 1.33 -0.38
CA ILE A 54 4.11 0.47 0.49
C ILE A 54 3.58 -0.68 -0.34
N GLY A 55 3.79 -1.90 0.13
CA GLY A 55 3.26 -3.10 -0.48
C GLY A 55 2.10 -3.66 0.33
N VAL A 56 1.09 -4.17 -0.38
CA VAL A 56 -0.10 -4.79 0.19
C VAL A 56 -0.30 -6.15 -0.47
N ALA A 57 -0.67 -7.15 0.32
CA ALA A 57 -1.04 -8.46 -0.21
C ALA A 57 -2.31 -8.94 0.46
N VAL A 58 -3.18 -9.59 -0.32
CA VAL A 58 -4.45 -10.12 0.15
C VAL A 58 -4.73 -11.47 -0.51
N ILE A 59 -5.38 -12.35 0.24
CA ILE A 59 -5.93 -13.58 -0.33
C ILE A 59 -7.45 -13.51 -0.29
N ALA A 60 -8.10 -14.09 -1.29
CA ALA A 60 -9.56 -14.12 -1.39
C ALA A 60 -10.01 -15.40 -2.08
N ALA A 61 -11.29 -15.72 -1.92
CA ALA A 61 -11.86 -16.91 -2.58
C ALA A 61 -11.98 -16.70 -4.09
N ASP A 62 -12.21 -15.47 -4.54
CA ASP A 62 -12.38 -15.13 -5.95
C ASP A 62 -11.73 -13.81 -6.32
N GLY A 63 -11.57 -13.57 -7.62
CA GLY A 63 -10.91 -12.38 -8.13
C GLY A 63 -11.73 -11.10 -7.91
N ALA A 64 -13.05 -11.19 -7.92
CA ALA A 64 -13.90 -10.00 -7.72
C ALA A 64 -13.72 -9.43 -6.34
N HIS A 65 -13.73 -10.29 -5.31
CA HIS A 65 -13.51 -9.85 -3.92
C HIS A 65 -12.07 -9.32 -3.73
N CYS A 66 -11.10 -10.01 -4.33
CA CYS A 66 -9.71 -9.58 -4.29
C CYS A 66 -9.56 -8.16 -4.85
N ARG A 67 -10.14 -7.90 -6.02
CA ARG A 67 -10.10 -6.56 -6.65
C ARG A 67 -10.80 -5.51 -5.78
N GLU A 68 -11.92 -5.85 -5.18
CA GLU A 68 -12.66 -4.95 -4.30
C GLU A 68 -11.82 -4.50 -3.11
N VAL A 69 -11.12 -5.44 -2.47
CA VAL A 69 -10.23 -5.12 -1.35
C VAL A 69 -9.09 -4.22 -1.80
N LEU A 70 -8.45 -4.53 -2.93
CA LEU A 70 -7.35 -3.72 -3.46
C LEU A 70 -7.83 -2.33 -3.88
N ASP A 71 -9.02 -2.20 -4.44
CA ASP A 71 -9.61 -0.90 -4.76
C ASP A 71 -9.80 -0.05 -3.50
N GLY A 72 -10.24 -0.67 -2.42
CA GLY A 72 -10.38 0.00 -1.13
C GLY A 72 -9.05 0.50 -0.59
N CYS A 73 -8.01 -0.33 -0.67
CA CYS A 73 -6.66 0.05 -0.26
C CYS A 73 -6.15 1.25 -1.06
N GLU A 74 -6.36 1.24 -2.38
CA GLU A 74 -5.94 2.33 -3.24
C GLU A 74 -6.66 3.63 -2.90
N ARG A 75 -7.97 3.59 -2.67
CA ARG A 75 -8.73 4.78 -2.26
C ARG A 75 -8.24 5.34 -0.93
N LEU A 76 -7.91 4.48 0.01
CA LEU A 76 -7.39 4.91 1.32
C LEU A 76 -6.09 5.70 1.15
N VAL A 77 -5.14 5.14 0.40
CA VAL A 77 -3.83 5.77 0.20
C VAL A 77 -3.95 7.04 -0.62
N ALA A 78 -4.73 7.01 -1.71
CA ALA A 78 -4.94 8.18 -2.56
C ALA A 78 -5.62 9.33 -1.83
N GLY A 79 -6.41 9.04 -0.80
CA GLY A 79 -7.09 10.04 0.01
C GLY A 79 -6.26 10.68 1.12
N ARG A 80 -5.02 10.23 1.31
CA ARG A 80 -4.14 10.77 2.37
C ARG A 80 -3.49 12.07 1.93
N PRO A 81 -3.80 13.21 2.60
CA PRO A 81 -3.27 14.50 2.17
C PRO A 81 -1.78 14.68 2.41
N GLU A 82 -1.18 13.92 3.33
CA GLU A 82 0.23 14.03 3.68
C GLU A 82 1.18 13.37 2.68
N VAL A 83 0.63 12.60 1.72
CA VAL A 83 1.43 11.93 0.69
C VAL A 83 0.78 12.16 -0.68
N GLU A 84 1.60 12.08 -1.74
CA GLU A 84 1.12 12.07 -3.12
C GLU A 84 1.33 10.69 -3.71
N LEU A 85 0.26 10.08 -4.20
CA LEU A 85 0.33 8.78 -4.87
C LEU A 85 0.83 8.99 -6.29
N LEU A 86 2.07 8.53 -6.56
CA LEU A 86 2.70 8.73 -7.86
C LEU A 86 2.35 7.62 -8.84
N ALA A 87 2.31 6.38 -8.37
CA ALA A 87 2.06 5.22 -9.22
C ALA A 87 1.62 4.03 -8.38
N THR A 88 0.92 3.10 -9.03
CA THR A 88 0.57 1.82 -8.42
C THR A 88 0.93 0.69 -9.38
N ARG A 89 1.22 -0.49 -8.81
CA ARG A 89 1.37 -1.72 -9.56
C ARG A 89 0.50 -2.77 -8.91
N ARG A 90 -0.36 -3.39 -9.69
CA ARG A 90 -1.33 -4.38 -9.20
C ARG A 90 -1.15 -5.69 -9.93
N ARG A 91 -1.16 -6.80 -9.19
CA ARG A 91 -1.13 -8.14 -9.77
C ARG A 91 -2.11 -9.06 -9.03
N LEU A 92 -2.78 -9.92 -9.80
CA LEU A 92 -3.62 -10.97 -9.26
C LEU A 92 -3.06 -12.32 -9.72
N TYR A 93 -3.02 -13.27 -8.79
CA TYR A 93 -2.55 -14.63 -9.04
C TYR A 93 -3.66 -15.59 -8.65
N ASP A 94 -4.11 -16.40 -9.61
CA ASP A 94 -5.06 -17.46 -9.35
C ASP A 94 -4.28 -18.77 -9.30
N GLU A 95 -4.56 -19.62 -8.30
CA GLU A 95 -3.86 -20.88 -8.15
C GLU A 95 -4.11 -21.85 -9.31
N ASP A 96 -5.17 -21.62 -10.08
CA ASP A 96 -5.50 -22.42 -11.26
C ASP A 96 -4.82 -21.94 -12.54
N ASP A 97 -4.07 -20.86 -12.47
CA ASP A 97 -3.37 -20.29 -13.63
C ASP A 97 -2.04 -21.02 -13.89
#